data_73abf742f51349064b605e0ad3d1b725
#
_entry.id   73abf742f51349064b605e0ad3d1b725
#
_cell.length_a   1.000
_cell.length_b   1.000
_cell.length_c   1.000
_cell.angle_alpha   90.00
_cell.angle_beta   90.00
_cell.angle_gamma   90.00
#
_symmetry.space_group_name_H-M   'P 1'
#
loop_
_entity.id
_entity.type
_entity.pdbx_description
1 polymer ?
#
loop_
_entity_poly.entity_id
_entity_poly.type
_entity_poly.pdbx_seq_one_letter_code
_entity_poly.pdbx_strand_id
1 'polypeptide(L)'
;MDRQAQFRAREVLIFQIAEQLLLENGEAGMTLDALAAELDLAKGTLYKHFQSKDELYMLLIIRNEKMLLEMIQDTEKTFPEHLAFFMLHHLHHPERTALFHQIEERLSTTGQGIQLLFS
;
A
#
# COMPACT_ATOMS: atom_id res chain seq x y z
N MET A 1 -8.75 17.79 -17.21
CA MET A 1 -7.75 17.01 -16.44
C MET A 1 -6.94 16.18 -17.42
N ASP A 2 -5.62 16.20 -17.33
CA ASP A 2 -4.79 15.46 -18.26
C ASP A 2 -4.79 13.96 -17.95
N ARG A 3 -4.25 13.16 -18.87
CA ARG A 3 -4.22 11.70 -18.73
C ARG A 3 -3.41 11.25 -17.52
N GLN A 4 -2.31 11.95 -17.24
CA GLN A 4 -1.42 11.62 -16.14
C GLN A 4 -2.09 11.85 -14.79
N ALA A 5 -2.83 12.96 -14.67
CA ALA A 5 -3.59 13.24 -13.44
C ALA A 5 -4.71 12.22 -13.23
N GLN A 6 -5.39 11.82 -14.29
CA GLN A 6 -6.43 10.79 -14.23
C GLN A 6 -5.85 9.44 -13.83
N PHE A 7 -4.70 9.08 -14.39
CA PHE A 7 -4.00 7.83 -14.04
C PHE A 7 -3.63 7.80 -12.56
N ARG A 8 -3.05 8.89 -12.05
CA ARG A 8 -2.66 8.97 -10.63
C ARG A 8 -3.86 8.94 -9.70
N ALA A 9 -4.95 9.61 -10.07
CA ALA A 9 -6.18 9.58 -9.26
C ALA A 9 -6.76 8.17 -9.18
N ARG A 10 -6.77 7.45 -10.31
CA ARG A 10 -7.21 6.06 -10.34
C ARG A 10 -6.30 5.17 -9.49
N GLU A 11 -5.00 5.38 -9.55
CA GLU A 11 -4.04 4.61 -8.77
C GLU A 11 -4.27 4.77 -7.27
N VAL A 12 -4.54 5.98 -6.81
CA VAL A 12 -4.89 6.24 -5.40
C VAL A 12 -6.12 5.44 -4.99
N LEU A 13 -7.16 5.43 -5.82
CA LEU A 13 -8.37 4.65 -5.55
C LEU A 13 -8.09 3.15 -5.52
N ILE A 14 -7.27 2.66 -6.44
CA ILE A 14 -6.88 1.25 -6.47
C ILE A 14 -6.21 0.86 -5.14
N PHE A 15 -5.27 1.68 -4.67
CA PHE A 15 -4.56 1.41 -3.42
C PHE A 15 -5.50 1.45 -2.20
N GLN A 16 -6.41 2.42 -2.16
CA GLN A 16 -7.38 2.53 -1.06
C GLN A 16 -8.29 1.30 -0.98
N ILE A 17 -8.84 0.88 -2.10
CA ILE A 17 -9.75 -0.28 -2.15
C ILE A 17 -8.99 -1.59 -1.91
N ALA A 18 -7.79 -1.72 -2.48
CA ALA A 18 -6.95 -2.91 -2.24
C ALA A 18 -6.63 -3.06 -0.75
N GLU A 19 -6.25 -1.97 -0.08
CA GLU A 19 -5.98 -1.99 1.35
C GLU A 19 -7.22 -2.35 2.16
N GLN A 20 -8.37 -1.80 1.79
CA GLN A 20 -9.64 -2.11 2.44
C GLN A 20 -9.98 -3.60 2.31
N LEU A 21 -9.85 -4.17 1.12
CA LEU A 21 -10.10 -5.58 0.89
C LEU A 21 -9.14 -6.48 1.68
N LEU A 22 -7.86 -6.06 1.77
CA LEU A 22 -6.87 -6.78 2.57
C LEU A 22 -7.23 -6.79 4.05
N LEU A 23 -7.65 -5.65 4.59
CA LEU A 23 -8.02 -5.54 6.00
C LEU A 23 -9.30 -6.32 6.31
N GLU A 24 -10.27 -6.32 5.40
CA GLU A 24 -11.55 -7.00 5.61
C GLU A 24 -11.45 -8.51 5.39
N ASN A 25 -10.71 -8.95 4.39
CA ASN A 25 -10.74 -10.34 3.91
C ASN A 25 -9.40 -11.06 3.96
N GLY A 26 -8.32 -10.37 4.34
CA GLY A 26 -6.97 -10.92 4.32
C GLY A 26 -6.41 -11.10 2.91
N GLU A 27 -5.20 -11.64 2.80
CA GLU A 27 -4.54 -11.82 1.51
C GLU A 27 -5.31 -12.77 0.58
N ALA A 28 -5.89 -13.83 1.14
CA ALA A 28 -6.64 -14.80 0.34
C ALA A 28 -7.91 -14.20 -0.26
N GLY A 29 -8.52 -13.25 0.42
CA GLY A 29 -9.75 -12.60 -0.02
C GLY A 29 -9.54 -11.40 -0.93
N MET A 30 -8.33 -10.85 -0.97
CA MET A 30 -8.00 -9.75 -1.89
C MET A 30 -7.50 -10.35 -3.20
N THR A 31 -8.41 -10.50 -4.15
CA THR A 31 -8.09 -11.01 -5.49
C THR A 31 -8.18 -9.86 -6.50
N LEU A 32 -7.53 -10.03 -7.65
CA LEU A 32 -7.62 -9.03 -8.72
C LEU A 32 -9.04 -8.93 -9.26
N ASP A 33 -9.79 -10.04 -9.27
CA ASP A 33 -11.19 -10.03 -9.67
C ASP A 33 -12.06 -9.22 -8.70
N ALA A 34 -11.86 -9.42 -7.39
CA ALA A 34 -12.58 -8.67 -6.36
C ALA A 34 -12.25 -7.17 -6.44
N LEU A 35 -10.97 -6.85 -6.63
CA LEU A 35 -10.51 -5.47 -6.76
C LEU A 35 -11.12 -4.79 -7.99
N ALA A 36 -11.11 -5.47 -9.13
CA ALA A 36 -11.69 -4.96 -10.37
C ALA A 36 -13.20 -4.75 -10.23
N ALA A 37 -13.89 -5.67 -9.56
CA ALA A 37 -15.34 -5.58 -9.34
C ALA A 37 -15.68 -4.38 -8.46
N GLU A 38 -14.95 -4.17 -7.35
CA GLU A 38 -15.18 -3.04 -6.46
C GLU A 38 -14.95 -1.69 -7.14
N LEU A 39 -13.98 -1.63 -8.04
CA LEU A 39 -13.61 -0.41 -8.75
C LEU A 39 -14.40 -0.21 -10.04
N ASP A 40 -15.19 -1.19 -10.44
CA ASP A 40 -15.89 -1.22 -11.73
C ASP A 40 -14.91 -1.01 -12.90
N LEU A 41 -13.79 -1.73 -12.85
CA LEU A 41 -12.72 -1.67 -13.85
C LEU A 41 -12.49 -3.04 -14.48
N ALA A 42 -12.03 -3.04 -15.71
CA ALA A 42 -11.54 -4.25 -16.35
C ALA A 42 -10.18 -4.63 -15.75
N LYS A 43 -9.88 -5.92 -15.68
CA LYS A 43 -8.57 -6.40 -15.20
C LYS A 43 -7.41 -5.81 -15.99
N GLY A 44 -7.59 -5.66 -17.31
CA GLY A 44 -6.56 -5.05 -18.16
C GLY A 44 -6.20 -3.62 -17.73
N THR A 45 -7.17 -2.89 -17.19
CA THR A 45 -6.91 -1.55 -16.64
C THR A 45 -6.05 -1.63 -15.38
N LEU A 46 -6.29 -2.63 -14.52
CA LEU A 46 -5.46 -2.84 -13.33
C LEU A 46 -4.00 -3.12 -13.70
N TYR A 47 -3.79 -3.93 -14.75
CA TYR A 47 -2.42 -4.28 -15.19
C TYR A 47 -1.63 -3.11 -15.75
N LYS A 48 -2.27 -1.97 -15.99
CA LYS A 48 -1.56 -0.72 -16.32
C LYS A 48 -0.89 -0.10 -15.10
N HIS A 49 -1.34 -0.45 -13.90
CA HIS A 49 -0.84 0.13 -12.64
C HIS A 49 0.14 -0.80 -11.93
N PHE A 50 -0.01 -2.12 -12.06
CA PHE A 50 0.88 -3.11 -11.46
C PHE A 50 0.81 -4.40 -12.24
N GLN A 51 1.91 -5.16 -12.26
CA GLN A 51 2.05 -6.37 -13.10
C GLN A 51 1.57 -7.63 -12.36
N SER A 52 1.61 -7.62 -11.03
CA SER A 52 1.27 -8.78 -10.23
C SER A 52 0.69 -8.34 -8.90
N LYS A 53 0.07 -9.27 -8.20
CA LYS A 53 -0.44 -9.03 -6.85
C LYS A 53 0.67 -8.67 -5.88
N ASP A 54 1.83 -9.30 -6.01
CA ASP A 54 2.99 -9.00 -5.16
C ASP A 54 3.54 -7.61 -5.44
N GLU A 55 3.55 -7.17 -6.70
CA GLU A 55 3.92 -5.79 -7.02
C GLU A 55 2.94 -4.79 -6.40
N LEU A 56 1.64 -5.07 -6.45
CA LEU A 56 0.64 -4.23 -5.78
C LEU A 56 0.94 -4.12 -4.29
N TYR A 57 1.25 -5.24 -3.63
CA TYR A 57 1.58 -5.24 -2.22
C TYR A 57 2.82 -4.40 -1.91
N MET A 58 3.86 -4.52 -2.75
CA MET A 58 5.06 -3.70 -2.59
C MET A 58 4.75 -2.20 -2.72
N LEU A 59 3.90 -1.85 -3.68
CA LEU A 59 3.49 -0.45 -3.86
C LEU A 59 2.69 0.07 -2.67
N LEU A 60 1.84 -0.76 -2.07
CA LEU A 60 1.10 -0.41 -0.86
C LEU A 60 2.04 -0.16 0.32
N ILE A 61 3.04 -1.01 0.49
CA ILE A 61 4.04 -0.89 1.56
C ILE A 61 4.85 0.39 1.38
N ILE A 62 5.34 0.63 0.16
CA ILE A 62 6.11 1.84 -0.16
C ILE A 62 5.29 3.10 0.11
N ARG A 63 4.03 3.09 -0.32
CA ARG A 63 3.11 4.21 -0.08
C ARG A 63 2.93 4.48 1.41
N ASN A 64 2.77 3.44 2.20
CA ASN A 64 2.61 3.56 3.65
C ASN A 64 3.87 4.11 4.31
N GLU A 65 5.03 3.59 3.94
CA GLU A 65 6.32 4.05 4.48
C GLU A 65 6.61 5.49 4.07
N LYS A 66 6.33 5.85 2.83
CA LYS A 66 6.51 7.21 2.34
C LYS A 66 5.64 8.19 3.12
N MET A 67 4.40 7.83 3.39
CA MET A 67 3.49 8.65 4.19
C MET A 67 4.04 8.87 5.61
N LEU A 68 4.52 7.81 6.25
CA LEU A 68 5.12 7.89 7.58
C LEU A 68 6.40 8.73 7.58
N LEU A 69 7.22 8.59 6.55
CA LEU A 69 8.45 9.36 6.40
C LEU A 69 8.16 10.86 6.23
N GLU A 70 7.16 11.20 5.43
CA GLU A 70 6.75 12.59 5.25
C GLU A 70 6.28 13.21 6.57
N MET A 71 5.59 12.45 7.39
CA MET A 71 5.18 12.89 8.72
C MET A 71 6.37 13.17 9.64
N ILE A 72 7.41 12.32 9.57
CA ILE A 72 8.62 12.46 10.38
C ILE A 72 9.46 13.67 9.92
N GLN A 73 9.42 13.97 8.61
CA GLN A 73 10.17 15.07 8.02
C GLN A 73 9.56 16.45 8.23
N ASP A 74 8.42 16.54 8.91
CA ASP A 74 7.84 17.82 9.28
C ASP A 74 8.78 18.55 10.25
N THR A 75 9.47 19.58 9.74
CA THR A 75 10.49 20.32 10.50
C THR A 75 9.91 21.21 11.57
N GLU A 76 8.62 21.44 11.60
CA GLU A 76 7.96 22.22 12.64
C GLU A 76 7.74 21.42 13.92
N LYS A 77 7.89 20.09 13.85
CA LYS A 77 7.72 19.21 14.99
C LYS A 77 9.05 18.80 15.60
N THR A 78 9.08 18.65 16.90
CA THR A 78 10.25 18.14 17.62
C THR A 78 10.33 16.61 17.49
N PHE A 79 11.49 16.05 17.83
CA PHE A 79 11.68 14.60 17.82
C PHE A 79 10.66 13.86 18.71
N PRO A 80 10.39 14.31 19.97
CA PRO A 80 9.35 13.68 20.79
C PRO A 80 7.96 13.72 20.16
N GLU A 81 7.61 14.80 19.45
CA GLU A 81 6.34 14.91 18.75
C GLU A 81 6.26 13.92 17.59
N HIS A 82 7.33 13.77 16.81
CA HIS A 82 7.42 12.80 15.74
C HIS A 82 7.27 11.37 16.26
N LEU A 83 7.96 11.06 17.35
CA LEU A 83 7.91 9.73 17.97
C LEU A 83 6.51 9.42 18.49
N ALA A 84 5.91 10.39 19.20
CA ALA A 84 4.55 10.23 19.71
C ALA A 84 3.55 10.00 18.58
N PHE A 85 3.65 10.76 17.50
CA PHE A 85 2.78 10.63 16.33
C PHE A 85 2.93 9.25 15.68
N PHE A 86 4.18 8.81 15.48
CA PHE A 86 4.49 7.50 14.93
C PHE A 86 3.90 6.37 15.77
N MET A 87 4.09 6.43 17.09
CA MET A 87 3.56 5.44 18.02
C MET A 87 2.03 5.43 18.02
N LEU A 88 1.41 6.61 18.04
CA LEU A 88 -0.04 6.72 17.99
C LEU A 88 -0.62 6.15 16.70
N HIS A 89 0.05 6.41 15.56
CA HIS A 89 -0.37 5.86 14.29
C HIS A 89 -0.39 4.33 14.32
N HIS A 90 0.68 3.70 14.82
CA HIS A 90 0.75 2.24 14.91
C HIS A 90 -0.24 1.67 15.92
N LEU A 91 -0.48 2.37 17.03
CA LEU A 91 -1.47 1.92 18.03
C LEU A 91 -2.91 2.03 17.53
N HIS A 92 -3.21 3.06 16.73
CA HIS A 92 -4.55 3.23 16.17
C HIS A 92 -4.83 2.31 14.98
N HIS A 93 -3.78 1.75 14.37
CA HIS A 93 -3.92 0.87 13.21
C HIS A 93 -3.14 -0.44 13.40
N PRO A 94 -3.39 -1.19 14.50
CA PRO A 94 -2.61 -2.40 14.78
C PRO A 94 -2.82 -3.50 13.73
N GLU A 95 -4.04 -3.64 13.22
CA GLU A 95 -4.35 -4.65 12.20
C GLU A 95 -3.62 -4.36 10.88
N ARG A 96 -3.59 -3.10 10.49
CA ARG A 96 -2.88 -2.65 9.30
C ARG A 96 -1.38 -2.87 9.43
N THR A 97 -0.81 -2.51 10.58
CA THR A 97 0.62 -2.69 10.84
C THR A 97 0.99 -4.16 10.81
N ALA A 98 0.21 -5.02 11.46
CA ALA A 98 0.44 -6.46 11.48
C ALA A 98 0.34 -7.07 10.08
N LEU A 99 -0.66 -6.66 9.30
CA LEU A 99 -0.86 -7.15 7.94
C LEU A 99 0.33 -6.78 7.04
N PHE A 100 0.76 -5.53 7.05
CA PHE A 100 1.89 -5.10 6.23
C PHE A 100 3.20 -5.76 6.66
N HIS A 101 3.41 -5.96 7.95
CA HIS A 101 4.57 -6.68 8.45
C HIS A 101 4.59 -8.12 7.94
N GLN A 102 3.46 -8.80 7.97
CA GLN A 102 3.30 -10.17 7.46
C GLN A 102 3.65 -10.24 5.97
N ILE A 103 3.14 -9.29 5.18
CA ILE A 103 3.41 -9.22 3.75
C ILE A 103 4.90 -8.93 3.49
N GLU A 104 5.48 -7.99 4.23
CA GLU A 104 6.90 -7.66 4.12
C GLU A 104 7.79 -8.87 4.37
N GLU A 105 7.50 -9.65 5.43
CA GLU A 105 8.25 -10.86 5.74
C GLU A 105 8.17 -11.87 4.59
N ARG A 106 6.96 -12.09 4.06
CA ARG A 106 6.76 -13.02 2.96
C ARG A 106 7.54 -12.58 1.71
N LEU A 107 7.45 -11.32 1.35
CA LEU A 107 8.12 -10.79 0.16
C LEU A 107 9.63 -10.78 0.30
N SER A 108 10.15 -10.53 1.50
CA SER A 108 11.59 -10.51 1.76
C SER A 108 12.23 -11.90 1.63
N THR A 109 11.44 -12.97 1.77
CA THR A 109 11.93 -14.34 1.63
C THR A 109 11.82 -14.88 0.20
N THR A 110 11.22 -14.12 -0.73
CA THR A 110 11.10 -14.52 -2.13
C THR A 110 12.11 -13.75 -2.99
N GLY A 111 12.64 -14.40 -4.02
CA GLY A 111 13.53 -13.72 -4.97
C GLY A 111 12.86 -12.55 -5.68
N GLN A 112 11.57 -12.67 -5.97
CA GLN A 112 10.81 -11.61 -6.61
C GLN A 112 10.67 -10.38 -5.69
N GLY A 113 10.39 -10.61 -4.41
CA GLY A 113 10.27 -9.53 -3.43
C GLY A 113 11.58 -8.77 -3.28
N ILE A 114 12.70 -9.48 -3.19
CA ILE A 114 14.03 -8.87 -3.10
C ILE A 114 14.32 -8.06 -4.37
N GLN A 115 14.01 -8.60 -5.53
CA GLN A 115 14.21 -7.92 -6.81
C GLN A 115 13.42 -6.61 -6.88
N LEU A 116 12.17 -6.61 -6.42
CA LEU A 116 11.33 -5.42 -6.41
C LEU A 116 11.86 -4.34 -5.45
N LEU A 117 12.41 -4.75 -4.31
CA LEU A 117 13.00 -3.81 -3.35
C LEU A 117 14.22 -3.10 -3.89
N PHE A 118 15.01 -3.76 -4.74
CA PHE A 118 16.25 -3.22 -5.27
C PHE A 118 16.16 -2.74 -6.73
N SER A 119 14.99 -2.80 -7.33
CA SER A 119 14.81 -2.36 -8.72
C SER A 119 14.50 -0.86 -8.91
#